data_d0c65a6efa8b96bc9e8ce821f9cd24d3
#
_entry.id   d0c65a6efa8b96bc9e8ce821f9cd24d3
#
_cell.length_a   1.000
_cell.length_b   1.000
_cell.length_c   1.000
_cell.angle_alpha   90.00
_cell.angle_beta   90.00
_cell.angle_gamma   90.00
#
_symmetry.space_group_name_H-M   'P 1'
#
loop_
_entity.id
_entity.type
_entity.pdbx_description
1 polymer ?
#
loop_
_entity_poly.entity_id
_entity_poly.type
_entity_poly.pdbx_seq_one_letter_code
_entity_poly.pdbx_strand_id
1 'polypeptide(L)'
;MNDKIKIIELDFVNAFLVKAKNGFVLIDTGMPQHWERLEAELIATGCLPSKLKLVIITHGDRDHIGNCAKFQEKYKAKIAMHEADAFMAEDGVFLKRKVRTLAGRILILLSKLRRQKISLQKFKPDIFLRDGKDLEEYGFSAKIIHLPGHTKGSIGVLTEEGDLFAGDTLVNSKKPDIAVFVDNFQELKNSIEKLKKLNIKKVYPGHGKIFLFSNLNIKI
;
A
#
# COMPACT_ATOMS: atom_id res chain seq x y z
N MET A 1 2.06 -7.22 20.14
CA MET A 1 1.64 -6.86 18.78
C MET A 1 0.17 -6.49 18.85
N ASN A 2 -0.32 -5.58 18.05
CA ASN A 2 -1.75 -5.26 18.02
C ASN A 2 -2.47 -6.46 17.37
N ASP A 3 -3.23 -7.24 18.14
CA ASP A 3 -3.91 -8.47 17.67
C ASP A 3 -4.95 -8.20 16.56
N LYS A 4 -5.15 -6.92 16.21
CA LYS A 4 -6.06 -6.48 15.16
C LYS A 4 -5.42 -6.43 13.78
N ILE A 5 -4.09 -6.43 13.68
CA ILE A 5 -3.36 -6.25 12.41
C ILE A 5 -2.54 -7.50 12.11
N LYS A 6 -2.90 -8.21 11.04
CA LYS A 6 -2.09 -9.29 10.48
C LYS A 6 -1.24 -8.75 9.34
N ILE A 7 0.07 -8.94 9.45
CA ILE A 7 1.02 -8.63 8.39
C ILE A 7 1.12 -9.88 7.51
N ILE A 8 0.93 -9.70 6.22
CA ILE A 8 1.07 -10.75 5.21
C ILE A 8 2.28 -10.38 4.34
N GLU A 9 3.41 -11.01 4.66
CA GLU A 9 4.65 -10.80 3.90
C GLU A 9 4.58 -11.59 2.58
N LEU A 10 4.64 -10.89 1.45
CA LEU A 10 4.55 -11.42 0.10
C LEU A 10 5.88 -11.16 -0.62
N ASP A 11 6.90 -11.96 -0.27
CA ASP A 11 8.29 -11.86 -0.70
C ASP A 11 8.92 -10.50 -0.30
N PHE A 12 8.85 -9.50 -1.17
CA PHE A 12 9.44 -8.18 -0.95
C PHE A 12 8.41 -7.08 -0.64
N VAL A 13 7.10 -7.39 -0.76
CA VAL A 13 6.00 -6.44 -0.51
C VAL A 13 5.09 -6.97 0.59
N ASN A 14 4.51 -6.08 1.37
CA ASN A 14 3.57 -6.39 2.44
C ASN A 14 2.13 -6.08 2.02
N ALA A 15 1.21 -6.94 2.45
CA ALA A 15 -0.21 -6.64 2.55
C ALA A 15 -0.61 -6.69 4.02
N PHE A 16 -1.65 -5.93 4.40
CA PHE A 16 -2.07 -5.87 5.80
C PHE A 16 -3.56 -6.17 5.91
N LEU A 17 -3.89 -7.23 6.66
CA LEU A 17 -5.27 -7.53 6.99
C LEU A 17 -5.58 -6.96 8.38
N VAL A 18 -6.52 -6.02 8.42
CA VAL A 18 -6.92 -5.32 9.64
C VAL A 18 -8.32 -5.75 10.05
N LYS A 19 -8.46 -6.15 11.31
CA LYS A 19 -9.76 -6.49 11.89
C LYS A 19 -10.57 -5.22 12.11
N ALA A 20 -11.70 -5.12 11.43
CA ALA A 20 -12.69 -4.06 11.56
C ALA A 20 -13.85 -4.52 12.45
N LYS A 21 -14.75 -3.60 12.83
CA LYS A 21 -15.88 -3.87 13.76
C LYS A 21 -16.73 -5.09 13.36
N ASN A 22 -17.01 -5.25 12.05
CA ASN A 22 -17.88 -6.31 11.53
C ASN A 22 -17.23 -7.13 10.42
N GLY A 23 -15.90 -7.28 10.42
CA GLY A 23 -15.17 -8.00 9.40
C GLY A 23 -13.73 -7.54 9.29
N PHE A 24 -13.25 -7.35 8.05
CA PHE A 24 -11.85 -7.03 7.77
C PHE A 24 -11.74 -5.97 6.69
N VAL A 25 -10.65 -5.22 6.75
CA VAL A 25 -10.14 -4.35 5.68
C VAL A 25 -8.78 -4.89 5.26
N LEU A 26 -8.55 -5.04 3.96
CA LEU A 26 -7.25 -5.41 3.41
C LEU A 26 -6.58 -4.16 2.85
N ILE A 27 -5.30 -3.96 3.14
CA ILE A 27 -4.49 -2.87 2.60
C ILE A 27 -3.40 -3.49 1.74
N ASP A 28 -3.40 -3.16 0.44
CA ASP A 28 -2.60 -3.71 -0.64
C ASP A 28 -2.81 -5.22 -0.89
N THR A 29 -2.42 -5.70 -2.08
CA THR A 29 -2.76 -7.06 -2.52
C THR A 29 -1.59 -7.86 -3.08
N GLY A 30 -0.38 -7.31 -3.07
CA GLY A 30 0.79 -7.98 -3.62
C GLY A 30 0.77 -8.11 -5.14
N MET A 31 1.72 -8.87 -5.69
CA MET A 31 1.82 -9.23 -7.10
C MET A 31 0.82 -10.34 -7.48
N PRO A 32 0.44 -10.51 -8.76
CA PRO A 32 -0.50 -11.54 -9.21
C PRO A 32 -0.13 -12.97 -8.77
N GLN A 33 1.17 -13.31 -8.73
CA GLN A 33 1.65 -14.62 -8.30
C GLN A 33 1.50 -14.88 -6.80
N HIS A 34 1.22 -13.87 -6.00
CA HIS A 34 1.02 -14.02 -4.55
C HIS A 34 -0.41 -14.41 -4.17
N TRP A 35 -1.32 -14.56 -5.14
CA TRP A 35 -2.74 -14.80 -4.87
C TRP A 35 -3.00 -15.94 -3.89
N GLU A 36 -2.47 -17.11 -4.19
CA GLU A 36 -2.75 -18.31 -3.39
C GLU A 36 -2.27 -18.15 -1.95
N ARG A 37 -1.08 -17.59 -1.77
CA ARG A 37 -0.54 -17.30 -0.43
C ARG A 37 -1.38 -16.25 0.30
N LEU A 38 -1.74 -15.16 -0.38
CA LEU A 38 -2.56 -14.10 0.20
C LEU A 38 -3.94 -14.64 0.60
N GLU A 39 -4.62 -15.37 -0.29
CA GLU A 39 -5.93 -15.96 -0.01
C GLU A 39 -5.87 -16.97 1.16
N ALA A 40 -4.86 -17.82 1.21
CA ALA A 40 -4.66 -18.77 2.31
C ALA A 40 -4.52 -18.04 3.67
N GLU A 41 -3.76 -16.94 3.72
CA GLU A 41 -3.58 -16.14 4.92
C GLU A 41 -4.88 -15.44 5.36
N LEU A 42 -5.70 -14.98 4.41
CA LEU A 42 -7.02 -14.41 4.71
C LEU A 42 -7.93 -15.48 5.32
N ILE A 43 -8.03 -16.64 4.69
CA ILE A 43 -8.87 -17.77 5.15
C ILE A 43 -8.43 -18.23 6.55
N ALA A 44 -7.13 -18.40 6.76
CA ALA A 44 -6.56 -18.79 8.06
C ALA A 44 -6.88 -17.79 9.19
N THR A 45 -7.11 -16.52 8.83
CA THR A 45 -7.52 -15.47 9.78
C THR A 45 -9.05 -15.39 9.94
N GLY A 46 -9.82 -16.19 9.20
CA GLY A 46 -11.29 -16.14 9.18
C GLY A 46 -11.86 -15.02 8.30
N CYS A 47 -11.04 -14.39 7.46
CA CYS A 47 -11.49 -13.41 6.49
C CYS A 47 -12.05 -14.12 5.24
N LEU A 48 -13.27 -14.61 5.34
CA LEU A 48 -14.03 -15.16 4.22
C LEU A 48 -14.56 -14.02 3.32
N PRO A 49 -15.02 -14.31 2.08
CA PRO A 49 -15.52 -13.29 1.16
C PRO A 49 -16.56 -12.35 1.76
N SER A 50 -17.53 -12.88 2.53
CA SER A 50 -18.58 -12.08 3.19
C SER A 50 -18.06 -11.16 4.32
N LYS A 51 -16.85 -11.43 4.81
CA LYS A 51 -16.22 -10.67 5.92
C LYS A 51 -15.25 -9.60 5.45
N LEU A 52 -14.78 -9.63 4.20
CA LEU A 52 -13.93 -8.58 3.65
C LEU A 52 -14.79 -7.38 3.24
N LYS A 53 -14.65 -6.26 3.93
CA LYS A 53 -15.48 -5.06 3.76
C LYS A 53 -14.95 -4.12 2.69
N LEU A 54 -13.62 -4.02 2.59
CA LEU A 54 -12.93 -3.10 1.72
C LEU A 54 -11.50 -3.59 1.43
N VAL A 55 -11.05 -3.38 0.21
CA VAL A 55 -9.63 -3.45 -0.15
C VAL A 55 -9.16 -2.03 -0.44
N ILE A 56 -8.20 -1.55 0.33
CA ILE A 56 -7.59 -0.23 0.16
C ILE A 56 -6.26 -0.40 -0.54
N ILE A 57 -6.03 0.34 -1.61
CA ILE A 57 -4.79 0.34 -2.36
C ILE A 57 -4.06 1.65 -2.07
N THR A 58 -2.84 1.52 -1.54
CA THR A 58 -2.02 2.67 -1.17
C THR A 58 -1.53 3.45 -2.38
N HIS A 59 -1.26 2.78 -3.51
CA HIS A 59 -0.88 3.39 -4.78
C HIS A 59 -0.95 2.37 -5.95
N GLY A 60 -0.83 2.85 -7.18
CA GLY A 60 -1.11 2.05 -8.39
C GLY A 60 -0.02 1.09 -8.85
N ASP A 61 1.06 0.83 -8.11
CA ASP A 61 2.12 -0.08 -8.54
C ASP A 61 1.69 -1.54 -8.57
N ARG A 62 2.29 -2.31 -9.48
CA ARG A 62 1.91 -3.70 -9.78
C ARG A 62 1.95 -4.62 -8.56
N ASP A 63 2.90 -4.39 -7.69
CA ASP A 63 3.10 -5.16 -6.46
C ASP A 63 2.17 -4.76 -5.32
N HIS A 64 1.32 -3.77 -5.54
CA HIS A 64 0.25 -3.37 -4.63
C HIS A 64 -1.15 -3.70 -5.17
N ILE A 65 -1.35 -3.55 -6.48
CA ILE A 65 -2.66 -3.77 -7.13
C ILE A 65 -2.85 -5.16 -7.74
N GLY A 66 -1.85 -6.03 -7.67
CA GLY A 66 -1.73 -7.24 -8.50
C GLY A 66 -2.90 -8.22 -8.41
N ASN A 67 -3.61 -8.26 -7.30
CA ASN A 67 -4.73 -9.18 -7.09
C ASN A 67 -6.10 -8.49 -6.95
N CYS A 68 -6.21 -7.18 -7.21
CA CYS A 68 -7.46 -6.44 -7.06
C CYS A 68 -8.59 -7.01 -7.92
N ALA A 69 -8.33 -7.32 -9.19
CA ALA A 69 -9.33 -7.92 -10.07
C ALA A 69 -9.88 -9.25 -9.52
N LYS A 70 -9.01 -10.09 -8.94
CA LYS A 70 -9.44 -11.35 -8.29
C LYS A 70 -10.29 -11.11 -7.06
N PHE A 71 -9.99 -10.07 -6.27
CA PHE A 71 -10.83 -9.69 -5.12
C PHE A 71 -12.20 -9.21 -5.57
N GLN A 72 -12.31 -8.42 -6.65
CA GLN A 72 -13.61 -8.06 -7.23
C GLN A 72 -14.36 -9.30 -7.71
N GLU A 73 -13.69 -10.20 -8.43
CA GLU A 73 -14.30 -11.39 -9.02
C GLU A 73 -14.75 -12.41 -7.96
N LYS A 74 -13.83 -12.85 -7.07
CA LYS A 74 -14.07 -13.94 -6.13
C LYS A 74 -14.71 -13.49 -4.82
N TYR A 75 -14.29 -12.34 -4.29
CA TYR A 75 -14.76 -11.83 -2.99
C TYR A 75 -15.90 -10.84 -3.13
N LYS A 76 -16.19 -10.36 -4.35
CA LYS A 76 -17.12 -9.25 -4.59
C LYS A 76 -16.75 -8.02 -3.72
N ALA A 77 -15.47 -7.90 -3.40
CA ALA A 77 -14.95 -6.85 -2.57
C ALA A 77 -14.85 -5.53 -3.35
N LYS A 78 -15.18 -4.42 -2.68
CA LYS A 78 -14.95 -3.09 -3.25
C LYS A 78 -13.48 -2.72 -3.15
N ILE A 79 -12.94 -2.20 -4.24
CA ILE A 79 -11.56 -1.72 -4.32
C ILE A 79 -11.57 -0.19 -4.23
N ALA A 80 -10.81 0.34 -3.28
CA ALA A 80 -10.69 1.76 -3.03
C ALA A 80 -9.25 2.22 -3.22
N MET A 81 -9.04 3.29 -4.00
CA MET A 81 -7.73 3.91 -4.21
C MET A 81 -7.87 5.40 -4.54
N HIS A 82 -6.77 6.12 -4.61
CA HIS A 82 -6.79 7.51 -5.05
C HIS A 82 -6.98 7.62 -6.56
N GLU A 83 -7.81 8.56 -7.01
CA GLU A 83 -8.18 8.78 -8.42
C GLU A 83 -6.96 8.98 -9.33
N ALA A 84 -5.93 9.70 -8.85
CA ALA A 84 -4.74 10.00 -9.64
C ALA A 84 -3.93 8.78 -10.09
N ASP A 85 -4.13 7.62 -9.48
CA ASP A 85 -3.45 6.37 -9.85
C ASP A 85 -4.39 5.36 -10.56
N ALA A 86 -5.69 5.67 -10.75
CA ALA A 86 -6.68 4.77 -11.31
C ALA A 86 -6.30 4.28 -12.73
N PHE A 87 -5.68 5.13 -13.55
CA PHE A 87 -5.23 4.77 -14.90
C PHE A 87 -4.24 3.60 -14.92
N MET A 88 -3.44 3.41 -13.84
CA MET A 88 -2.54 2.26 -13.72
C MET A 88 -3.32 0.94 -13.62
N ALA A 89 -4.45 0.97 -12.92
CA ALA A 89 -5.36 -0.18 -12.78
C ALA A 89 -6.20 -0.43 -14.05
N GLU A 90 -6.74 0.64 -14.64
CA GLU A 90 -7.68 0.57 -15.77
C GLU A 90 -6.96 0.33 -17.09
N ASP A 91 -5.83 0.99 -17.33
CA ASP A 91 -5.10 0.91 -18.60
C ASP A 91 -3.90 -0.03 -18.54
N GLY A 92 -3.42 -0.36 -17.33
CA GLY A 92 -2.21 -1.15 -17.12
C GLY A 92 -0.93 -0.39 -17.51
N VAL A 93 -0.98 0.94 -17.46
CA VAL A 93 0.15 1.83 -17.82
C VAL A 93 0.91 2.21 -16.56
N PHE A 94 2.20 1.86 -16.52
CA PHE A 94 3.07 2.15 -15.39
C PHE A 94 4.14 3.16 -15.80
N LEU A 95 4.21 4.27 -15.07
CA LEU A 95 5.16 5.34 -15.36
C LEU A 95 6.58 4.95 -14.95
N LYS A 96 7.57 5.44 -15.73
CA LYS A 96 8.98 5.34 -15.34
C LYS A 96 9.27 6.40 -14.29
N ARG A 97 9.73 5.98 -13.11
CA ARG A 97 10.07 6.89 -12.02
C ARG A 97 11.53 7.24 -11.96
N LYS A 98 11.82 8.40 -11.40
CA LYS A 98 13.18 8.78 -11.01
C LYS A 98 13.65 7.90 -9.85
N VAL A 99 14.92 7.56 -9.85
CA VAL A 99 15.51 6.72 -8.81
C VAL A 99 16.40 7.57 -7.92
N ARG A 100 16.05 7.66 -6.66
CA ARG A 100 16.71 8.49 -5.67
C ARG A 100 18.10 7.97 -5.26
N THR A 101 18.28 6.65 -5.24
CA THR A 101 19.51 6.03 -4.70
C THR A 101 20.28 5.23 -5.75
N LEU A 102 21.61 5.12 -5.57
CA LEU A 102 22.44 4.28 -6.41
C LEU A 102 22.02 2.80 -6.35
N ALA A 103 21.68 2.31 -5.14
CA ALA A 103 21.17 0.94 -4.94
C ALA A 103 19.88 0.70 -5.74
N GLY A 104 18.97 1.67 -5.80
CA GLY A 104 17.77 1.60 -6.63
C GLY A 104 18.08 1.52 -8.12
N ARG A 105 19.11 2.25 -8.60
CA ARG A 105 19.55 2.15 -10.00
C ARG A 105 20.08 0.75 -10.34
N ILE A 106 20.87 0.16 -9.43
CA ILE A 106 21.36 -1.22 -9.58
C ILE A 106 20.18 -2.20 -9.57
N LEU A 107 19.21 -2.03 -8.71
CA LEU A 107 18.00 -2.87 -8.63
C LEU A 107 17.24 -2.85 -9.96
N ILE A 108 17.03 -1.67 -10.58
CA ILE A 108 16.42 -1.57 -11.93
C ILE A 108 17.23 -2.34 -12.97
N LEU A 109 18.56 -2.20 -12.95
CA LEU A 109 19.42 -2.88 -13.92
C LEU A 109 19.27 -4.40 -13.79
N LEU A 110 19.29 -4.93 -12.56
CA LEU A 110 19.13 -6.36 -12.29
C LEU A 110 17.70 -6.85 -12.63
N SER A 111 16.67 -6.06 -12.38
CA SER A 111 15.29 -6.41 -12.71
C SER A 111 15.05 -6.54 -14.22
N LYS A 112 15.78 -5.77 -15.05
CA LYS A 112 15.73 -5.89 -16.51
C LYS A 112 16.26 -7.24 -17.02
N LEU A 113 17.18 -7.87 -16.28
CA LEU A 113 17.71 -9.19 -16.61
C LEU A 113 16.72 -10.32 -16.26
N ARG A 114 15.81 -10.06 -15.31
CA ARG A 114 14.79 -11.02 -14.84
C ARG A 114 13.41 -10.77 -15.46
N ARG A 115 13.32 -10.35 -16.72
CA ARG A 115 12.05 -10.03 -17.40
C ARG A 115 11.09 -11.23 -17.44
N GLN A 116 10.34 -11.45 -16.36
CA GLN A 116 9.07 -12.15 -16.46
C GLN A 116 8.01 -11.15 -16.94
N LYS A 117 7.30 -11.49 -18.02
CA LYS A 117 6.08 -10.78 -18.44
C LYS A 117 4.97 -11.11 -17.40
N ILE A 118 4.92 -10.36 -16.32
CA ILE A 118 3.83 -10.48 -15.36
C ILE A 118 2.64 -9.75 -15.98
N SER A 119 1.62 -10.53 -16.39
CA SER A 119 0.37 -9.98 -16.85
C SER A 119 -0.45 -9.53 -15.64
N LEU A 120 -0.78 -8.26 -15.59
CA LEU A 120 -1.72 -7.70 -14.62
C LEU A 120 -3.13 -7.76 -15.21
N GLN A 121 -4.08 -8.35 -14.48
CA GLN A 121 -5.49 -8.25 -14.84
C GLN A 121 -5.98 -6.84 -14.50
N LYS A 122 -6.49 -6.14 -15.51
CA LYS A 122 -7.04 -4.80 -15.37
C LYS A 122 -8.32 -4.82 -14.54
N PHE A 123 -8.56 -3.75 -13.81
CA PHE A 123 -9.79 -3.56 -13.03
C PHE A 123 -10.13 -2.08 -12.94
N LYS A 124 -11.37 -1.78 -12.61
CA LYS A 124 -11.83 -0.42 -12.32
C LYS A 124 -12.03 -0.28 -10.81
N PRO A 125 -11.43 0.72 -10.15
CA PRO A 125 -11.69 1.01 -8.74
C PRO A 125 -13.17 1.35 -8.51
N ASP A 126 -13.72 0.85 -7.40
CA ASP A 126 -15.13 1.11 -7.03
C ASP A 126 -15.29 2.43 -6.27
N ILE A 127 -14.22 2.85 -5.56
CA ILE A 127 -14.25 4.00 -4.65
C ILE A 127 -12.97 4.81 -4.85
N PHE A 128 -13.13 6.13 -5.00
CA PHE A 128 -12.01 7.07 -4.99
C PHE A 128 -11.81 7.67 -3.60
N LEU A 129 -10.63 7.44 -3.04
CA LEU A 129 -10.23 7.95 -1.74
C LEU A 129 -9.57 9.33 -1.88
N ARG A 130 -9.85 10.20 -0.91
CA ARG A 130 -9.29 11.55 -0.83
C ARG A 130 -8.71 11.80 0.56
N ASP A 131 -7.86 12.81 0.66
CA ASP A 131 -7.29 13.25 1.94
C ASP A 131 -8.37 13.51 2.99
N GLY A 132 -8.16 13.02 4.20
CA GLY A 132 -9.09 13.18 5.32
C GLY A 132 -10.33 12.29 5.29
N LYS A 133 -10.53 11.46 4.24
CA LYS A 133 -11.68 10.53 4.19
C LYS A 133 -11.60 9.58 5.40
N ASP A 134 -12.68 9.55 6.18
CA ASP A 134 -12.88 8.66 7.30
C ASP A 134 -13.34 7.27 6.83
N LEU A 135 -12.93 6.22 7.54
CA LEU A 135 -13.22 4.81 7.21
C LEU A 135 -14.17 4.13 8.21
N GLU A 136 -14.80 4.89 9.11
CA GLU A 136 -15.76 4.37 10.11
C GLU A 136 -16.95 3.63 9.48
N GLU A 137 -17.37 4.04 8.29
CA GLU A 137 -18.45 3.34 7.56
C GLU A 137 -18.12 1.87 7.25
N TYR A 138 -16.82 1.52 7.22
CA TYR A 138 -16.31 0.15 7.05
C TYR A 138 -16.00 -0.53 8.40
N GLY A 139 -16.27 0.16 9.52
CA GLY A 139 -15.95 -0.29 10.89
C GLY A 139 -14.46 -0.24 11.19
N PHE A 140 -13.72 0.64 10.52
CA PHE A 140 -12.29 0.83 10.67
C PHE A 140 -11.98 2.28 11.09
N SER A 141 -11.61 2.48 12.37
CA SER A 141 -11.29 3.80 12.94
C SER A 141 -9.96 4.31 12.42
N ALA A 142 -9.97 4.81 11.21
CA ALA A 142 -8.80 5.33 10.48
C ALA A 142 -9.19 6.40 9.46
N LYS A 143 -8.20 7.18 9.04
CA LYS A 143 -8.33 8.23 8.01
C LYS A 143 -7.33 8.05 6.88
N ILE A 144 -7.73 8.44 5.69
CA ILE A 144 -6.86 8.51 4.52
C ILE A 144 -6.00 9.77 4.61
N ILE A 145 -4.71 9.61 4.37
CA ILE A 145 -3.75 10.71 4.26
C ILE A 145 -3.19 10.68 2.82
N HIS A 146 -3.44 11.70 2.03
CA HIS A 146 -2.85 11.83 0.69
C HIS A 146 -1.39 12.21 0.79
N LEU A 147 -0.51 11.40 0.21
CA LEU A 147 0.95 11.44 0.32
C LEU A 147 1.62 11.40 -1.06
N PRO A 148 1.36 12.34 -1.95
CA PRO A 148 1.92 12.32 -3.30
C PRO A 148 3.44 12.42 -3.27
N GLY A 149 4.07 11.87 -4.32
CA GLY A 149 5.51 11.95 -4.54
C GLY A 149 6.13 10.65 -4.99
N HIS A 150 5.85 9.50 -4.33
CA HIS A 150 6.18 8.19 -4.90
C HIS A 150 5.35 7.96 -6.16
N THR A 151 4.01 8.06 -6.05
CA THR A 151 3.07 8.30 -7.15
C THR A 151 2.27 9.57 -6.87
N LYS A 152 1.50 10.03 -7.86
CA LYS A 152 0.56 11.14 -7.67
C LYS A 152 -0.60 10.76 -6.75
N GLY A 153 -1.03 9.49 -6.79
CA GLY A 153 -2.12 8.95 -6.02
C GLY A 153 -1.70 8.20 -4.74
N SER A 154 -0.44 8.29 -4.33
CA SER A 154 0.00 7.66 -3.08
C SER A 154 -0.81 8.14 -1.88
N ILE A 155 -1.33 7.20 -1.09
CA ILE A 155 -2.03 7.46 0.15
C ILE A 155 -1.44 6.64 1.30
N GLY A 156 -1.60 7.15 2.52
CA GLY A 156 -1.45 6.38 3.74
C GLY A 156 -2.80 6.19 4.43
N VAL A 157 -2.89 5.17 5.27
CA VAL A 157 -4.03 4.93 6.16
C VAL A 157 -3.54 5.10 7.59
N LEU A 158 -4.04 6.10 8.30
CA LEU A 158 -3.65 6.41 9.68
C LEU A 158 -4.78 6.05 10.64
N THR A 159 -4.52 5.13 11.54
CA THR A 159 -5.47 4.75 12.60
C THR A 159 -5.48 5.76 13.74
N GLU A 160 -6.54 5.75 14.55
CA GLU A 160 -6.63 6.56 15.78
C GLU A 160 -5.56 6.18 16.80
N GLU A 161 -5.11 4.92 16.82
CA GLU A 161 -4.05 4.43 17.68
C GLU A 161 -2.65 4.95 17.26
N GLY A 162 -2.51 5.55 16.07
CA GLY A 162 -1.27 6.08 15.52
C GLY A 162 -0.47 5.07 14.67
N ASP A 163 -1.11 4.03 14.18
CA ASP A 163 -0.53 3.10 13.22
C ASP A 163 -0.73 3.65 11.80
N LEU A 164 0.35 3.88 11.06
CA LEU A 164 0.35 4.39 9.68
C LEU A 164 0.70 3.28 8.70
N PHE A 165 -0.20 2.88 7.84
CA PHE A 165 0.08 2.10 6.64
C PHE A 165 0.52 3.06 5.54
N ALA A 166 1.81 3.08 5.23
CA ALA A 166 2.41 4.17 4.47
C ALA A 166 2.58 3.87 2.96
N GLY A 167 2.21 2.65 2.51
CA GLY A 167 2.60 2.20 1.18
C GLY A 167 4.10 2.38 0.97
N ASP A 168 4.48 2.90 -0.19
CA ASP A 168 5.88 3.13 -0.55
C ASP A 168 6.37 4.54 -0.25
N THR A 169 5.53 5.41 0.32
CA THR A 169 5.99 6.73 0.79
C THR A 169 7.10 6.59 1.82
N LEU A 170 7.00 5.59 2.69
CA LEU A 170 8.01 5.19 3.66
C LEU A 170 8.35 3.71 3.49
N VAL A 171 9.63 3.36 3.55
CA VAL A 171 10.13 2.00 3.37
C VAL A 171 11.12 1.62 4.48
N ASN A 172 11.32 0.32 4.73
CA ASN A 172 12.31 -0.17 5.69
C ASN A 172 12.96 -1.49 5.24
N SER A 173 13.52 -1.52 4.04
CA SER A 173 14.21 -2.71 3.53
C SER A 173 15.56 -2.98 4.24
N LYS A 174 16.29 -1.94 4.65
CA LYS A 174 17.54 -2.04 5.44
C LYS A 174 17.48 -1.18 6.69
N LYS A 175 16.92 0.01 6.56
CA LYS A 175 16.64 0.97 7.62
C LYS A 175 15.46 1.83 7.21
N PRO A 176 14.75 2.49 8.16
CA PRO A 176 13.70 3.44 7.85
C PRO A 176 14.19 4.54 6.89
N ASP A 177 13.48 4.72 5.78
CA ASP A 177 13.80 5.72 4.74
C ASP A 177 12.52 6.10 3.97
N ILE A 178 12.61 7.12 3.13
CA ILE A 178 11.55 7.52 2.18
C ILE A 178 11.66 6.73 0.88
N ALA A 179 10.63 6.81 0.05
CA ALA A 179 10.54 6.19 -1.25
C ALA A 179 11.86 6.21 -2.04
N VAL A 180 12.23 5.07 -2.62
CA VAL A 180 13.41 4.93 -3.50
C VAL A 180 13.08 5.38 -4.93
N PHE A 181 11.87 5.05 -5.39
CA PHE A 181 11.33 5.42 -6.70
C PHE A 181 10.35 6.58 -6.51
N VAL A 182 10.47 7.62 -7.32
CA VAL A 182 9.80 8.89 -7.07
C VAL A 182 9.33 9.51 -8.38
N ASP A 183 8.04 9.83 -8.47
CA ASP A 183 7.49 10.64 -9.56
C ASP A 183 7.89 12.11 -9.38
N ASN A 184 7.69 12.63 -8.15
CA ASN A 184 7.98 14.02 -7.81
C ASN A 184 8.62 14.13 -6.41
N PHE A 185 9.89 14.51 -6.38
CA PHE A 185 10.64 14.62 -5.11
C PHE A 185 10.15 15.74 -4.20
N GLN A 186 9.71 16.87 -4.78
CA GLN A 186 9.20 17.98 -3.96
C GLN A 186 7.87 17.63 -3.29
N GLU A 187 6.98 16.93 -4.00
CA GLU A 187 5.73 16.41 -3.41
C GLU A 187 6.01 15.38 -2.32
N LEU A 188 6.95 14.46 -2.55
CA LEU A 188 7.37 13.50 -1.51
C LEU A 188 7.87 14.22 -0.26
N LYS A 189 8.70 15.26 -0.43
CA LYS A 189 9.19 16.09 0.66
C LYS A 189 8.05 16.73 1.46
N ASN A 190 7.10 17.34 0.76
CA ASN A 190 5.91 17.94 1.38
C ASN A 190 5.06 16.90 2.12
N SER A 191 4.92 15.70 1.55
CA SER A 191 4.22 14.56 2.18
C SER A 191 4.90 14.13 3.49
N ILE A 192 6.24 14.08 3.51
CA ILE A 192 6.98 13.76 4.74
C ILE A 192 6.81 14.86 5.79
N GLU A 193 6.87 16.14 5.40
CA GLU A 193 6.64 17.25 6.34
C GLU A 193 5.19 17.25 6.88
N LYS A 194 4.21 16.81 6.08
CA LYS A 194 2.83 16.56 6.53
C LYS A 194 2.78 15.46 7.58
N LEU A 195 3.43 14.32 7.34
CA LEU A 195 3.46 13.20 8.29
C LEU A 195 4.09 13.59 9.64
N LYS A 196 5.12 14.42 9.66
CA LYS A 196 5.75 14.91 10.89
C LYS A 196 4.81 15.69 11.82
N LYS A 197 3.70 16.23 11.28
CA LYS A 197 2.70 16.99 12.04
C LYS A 197 1.58 16.10 12.62
N LEU A 198 1.58 14.81 12.30
CA LEU A 198 0.55 13.87 12.73
C LEU A 198 1.04 13.02 13.91
N ASN A 199 0.10 12.51 14.71
CA ASN A 199 0.42 11.63 15.84
C ASN A 199 0.65 10.20 15.35
N ILE A 200 1.81 9.94 14.74
CA ILE A 200 2.20 8.63 14.23
C ILE A 200 3.12 7.96 15.24
N LYS A 201 2.81 6.72 15.62
CA LYS A 201 3.62 5.89 16.52
C LYS A 201 4.41 4.84 15.74
N LYS A 202 3.71 4.06 14.91
CA LYS A 202 4.30 2.96 14.12
C LYS A 202 4.00 3.14 12.65
N VAL A 203 4.93 2.68 11.83
CA VAL A 203 4.81 2.67 10.37
C VAL A 203 4.79 1.22 9.88
N TYR A 204 3.80 0.92 9.07
CA TYR A 204 3.60 -0.32 8.33
C TYR A 204 3.89 -0.03 6.85
N PRO A 205 5.14 -0.22 6.40
CA PRO A 205 5.56 0.13 5.05
C PRO A 205 5.16 -0.94 4.04
N GLY A 206 4.97 -0.56 2.78
CA GLY A 206 4.79 -1.53 1.69
C GLY A 206 5.99 -2.45 1.53
N HIS A 207 7.20 -1.96 1.79
CA HIS A 207 8.43 -2.75 1.71
C HIS A 207 9.25 -2.71 2.99
N GLY A 208 9.62 -3.91 3.49
CA GLY A 208 10.47 -4.11 4.64
C GLY A 208 9.72 -4.20 5.97
N LYS A 209 10.44 -4.04 7.08
CA LYS A 209 9.92 -4.29 8.42
C LYS A 209 9.18 -3.08 8.99
N ILE A 210 8.19 -3.33 9.85
CA ILE A 210 7.54 -2.30 10.67
C ILE A 210 8.59 -1.57 11.51
N PHE A 211 8.38 -0.28 11.75
CA PHE A 211 9.27 0.54 12.56
C PHE A 211 8.53 1.62 13.34
N LEU A 212 9.14 2.14 14.39
CA LEU A 212 8.63 3.31 15.10
C LEU A 212 8.88 4.57 14.26
N PHE A 213 7.89 5.44 14.14
CA PHE A 213 8.02 6.68 13.35
C PHE A 213 9.18 7.56 13.85
N SER A 214 9.47 7.52 15.16
CA SER A 214 10.63 8.20 15.78
C SER A 214 11.99 7.72 15.26
N ASN A 215 12.05 6.51 14.68
CA ASN A 215 13.30 5.97 14.10
C ASN A 215 13.55 6.49 12.66
N LEU A 216 12.60 7.26 12.11
CA LEU A 216 12.73 7.87 10.79
C LEU A 216 13.67 9.07 10.88
N ASN A 217 14.95 8.85 10.65
CA ASN A 217 15.97 9.90 10.67
C ASN A 217 16.34 10.32 9.24
N ILE A 218 15.57 11.25 8.69
CA ILE A 218 15.74 11.76 7.32
C ILE A 218 16.08 13.25 7.39
N LYS A 219 17.22 13.61 6.84
CA LYS A 219 17.54 14.98 6.45
C LYS A 219 16.99 15.19 5.04
N ILE A 220 15.88 15.90 4.92
CA ILE A 220 15.19 16.20 3.66
C ILE A 220 15.66 17.58 3.15
#